data_d287cd4820392529729f71054f2ebaae
#
_entry.id   d287cd4820392529729f71054f2ebaae
#
_cell.length_a   1.000
_cell.length_b   1.000
_cell.length_c   1.000
_cell.angle_alpha   90.00
_cell.angle_beta   90.00
_cell.angle_gamma   90.00
#
_symmetry.space_group_name_H-M   'P 1'
#
loop_
_entity.id
_entity.type
_entity.pdbx_description
1 polymer ?
#
loop_
_entity_poly.entity_id
_entity_poly.type
_entity_poly.pdbx_seq_one_letter_code
_entity_poly.pdbx_strand_id
1 'polypeptide(L)'
;MEKHILVGLDGSPASLAAVKYLGFILGKGARVMIDLLHILPGIPPLFLEPGENMAQLLQIQDFAERLSKEERHKAEILLNEATGILTEAGIPPKNIRLLIEEPSAGVSRHILTLEQEGSYDAIVLGRHGMSAVETFLMGSVTHKVLQHTKGLPLCVVHGKIESRKLLVPIDSSPNSKRVLDHVAWLLAETGPMEVAILHVVAPLIAREMPLIWTGLPKLRSTVEQRVLDDAEDMLSQAKTYLTERDVPAFSIKTRLEKPSTPGVAPTILHEAVEGAYGSIMIGRRGISRTERFLFGSVSNKIVQQARDMAVWVVS
;
A
#
# COMPACT_ATOMS: atom_id res chain seq x y z
N MET A 1 -1.79 22.52 -0.62
CA MET A 1 -0.64 22.07 0.20
C MET A 1 0.15 21.09 -0.64
N GLU A 2 1.47 21.17 -0.61
CA GLU A 2 2.35 20.24 -1.29
C GLU A 2 2.22 18.87 -0.61
N LYS A 3 2.11 17.81 -1.38
CA LYS A 3 1.91 16.45 -0.87
C LYS A 3 3.23 15.80 -0.49
N HIS A 4 3.24 15.00 0.56
CA HIS A 4 4.46 14.44 1.13
C HIS A 4 4.37 12.93 1.25
N ILE A 5 5.28 12.20 0.60
CA ILE A 5 5.33 10.74 0.59
C ILE A 5 6.61 10.25 1.27
N LEU A 6 6.46 9.35 2.24
CA LEU A 6 7.57 8.65 2.88
C LEU A 6 7.82 7.32 2.16
N VAL A 7 9.05 7.07 1.73
CA VAL A 7 9.48 5.83 1.08
C VAL A 7 10.52 5.13 1.94
N GLY A 8 10.20 3.96 2.46
CA GLY A 8 11.15 3.15 3.22
C GLY A 8 12.05 2.31 2.31
N LEU A 9 13.35 2.45 2.49
CA LEU A 9 14.40 1.78 1.72
C LEU A 9 15.31 0.95 2.63
N ASP A 10 15.52 -0.32 2.28
CA ASP A 10 16.43 -1.22 2.99
C ASP A 10 17.49 -1.84 2.08
N GLY A 11 17.54 -1.42 0.80
CA GLY A 11 18.46 -1.94 -0.20
C GLY A 11 17.98 -3.24 -0.87
N SER A 12 16.82 -3.77 -0.50
CA SER A 12 16.24 -4.92 -1.19
C SER A 12 15.73 -4.56 -2.59
N PRO A 13 15.65 -5.52 -3.51
CA PRO A 13 15.04 -5.31 -4.82
C PRO A 13 13.59 -4.81 -4.71
N ALA A 14 12.86 -5.19 -3.67
CA ALA A 14 11.48 -4.78 -3.45
C ALA A 14 11.38 -3.30 -3.01
N SER A 15 12.32 -2.81 -2.19
CA SER A 15 12.35 -1.38 -1.83
C SER A 15 12.72 -0.50 -3.02
N LEU A 16 13.63 -0.93 -3.89
CA LEU A 16 13.92 -0.23 -5.15
C LEU A 16 12.76 -0.33 -6.15
N ALA A 17 12.01 -1.43 -6.18
CA ALA A 17 10.80 -1.54 -6.98
C ALA A 17 9.73 -0.52 -6.54
N ALA A 18 9.64 -0.22 -5.23
CA ALA A 18 8.76 0.81 -4.71
C ALA A 18 9.13 2.22 -5.23
N VAL A 19 10.42 2.53 -5.30
CA VAL A 19 10.92 3.79 -5.89
C VAL A 19 10.59 3.87 -7.38
N LYS A 20 10.87 2.80 -8.14
CA LYS A 20 10.55 2.71 -9.57
C LYS A 20 9.06 2.89 -9.84
N TYR A 21 8.22 2.25 -9.03
CA TYR A 21 6.77 2.41 -9.10
C TYR A 21 6.35 3.86 -8.91
N LEU A 22 6.85 4.55 -7.87
CA LEU A 22 6.54 5.97 -7.65
C LEU A 22 6.97 6.84 -8.83
N GLY A 23 8.19 6.68 -9.32
CA GLY A 23 8.66 7.39 -10.52
C GLY A 23 7.75 7.12 -11.72
N PHE A 24 7.31 5.88 -11.92
CA PHE A 24 6.44 5.49 -13.02
C PHE A 24 5.05 6.13 -12.93
N ILE A 25 4.43 6.18 -11.75
CA ILE A 25 3.06 6.72 -11.62
C ILE A 25 3.03 8.25 -11.52
N LEU A 26 3.95 8.86 -10.77
CA LEU A 26 3.96 10.30 -10.55
C LEU A 26 4.39 11.08 -11.81
N GLY A 27 5.46 10.65 -12.46
CA GLY A 27 5.92 11.25 -13.73
C GLY A 27 6.32 12.73 -13.59
N LYS A 28 6.40 13.41 -14.75
CA LYS A 28 6.78 14.82 -14.82
C LYS A 28 5.66 15.72 -14.34
N GLY A 29 5.99 16.65 -13.44
CA GLY A 29 5.06 17.69 -12.99
C GLY A 29 4.29 17.39 -11.72
N ALA A 30 4.51 16.24 -11.08
CA ALA A 30 3.92 15.95 -9.78
C ALA A 30 4.36 16.97 -8.73
N ARG A 31 3.40 17.49 -7.96
CA ARG A 31 3.64 18.45 -6.86
C ARG A 31 3.76 17.72 -5.54
N VAL A 32 4.72 16.80 -5.49
CA VAL A 32 4.90 15.88 -4.36
C VAL A 32 6.32 16.02 -3.85
N MET A 33 6.50 16.11 -2.54
CA MET A 33 7.77 15.91 -1.85
C MET A 33 7.93 14.43 -1.52
N ILE A 34 9.11 13.88 -1.75
CA ILE A 34 9.43 12.47 -1.49
C ILE A 34 10.59 12.41 -0.51
N ASP A 35 10.34 11.82 0.65
CA ASP A 35 11.37 11.50 1.62
C ASP A 35 11.80 10.06 1.45
N LEU A 36 13.06 9.86 1.06
CA LEU A 36 13.69 8.55 0.96
C LEU A 36 14.34 8.22 2.30
N LEU A 37 13.72 7.33 3.07
CA LEU A 37 14.14 6.96 4.41
C LEU A 37 14.91 5.65 4.40
N HIS A 38 16.15 5.69 4.88
CA HIS A 38 16.91 4.51 5.28
C HIS A 38 17.18 4.55 6.79
N ILE A 39 16.81 3.48 7.47
CA ILE A 39 17.08 3.34 8.92
C ILE A 39 18.26 2.41 9.08
N LEU A 40 19.34 2.91 9.66
CA LEU A 40 20.56 2.17 9.87
C LEU A 40 20.32 0.93 10.77
N PRO A 41 21.03 -0.16 10.54
CA PRO A 41 21.02 -1.26 11.50
C PRO A 41 21.57 -0.76 12.84
N GLY A 42 20.89 -1.06 13.94
CA GLY A 42 21.41 -0.72 15.28
C GLY A 42 22.70 -1.49 15.56
N ILE A 43 23.55 -0.93 16.41
CA ILE A 43 24.72 -1.64 16.91
C ILE A 43 24.26 -2.88 17.68
N PRO A 44 24.74 -4.09 17.32
CA PRO A 44 24.34 -5.30 18.03
C PRO A 44 24.62 -5.20 19.53
N PRO A 45 23.71 -5.68 20.41
CA PRO A 45 23.86 -5.57 21.87
C PRO A 45 25.19 -6.11 22.41
N LEU A 46 25.75 -7.12 21.74
CA LEU A 46 27.07 -7.68 22.09
C LEU A 46 28.19 -6.63 22.14
N PHE A 47 28.10 -5.57 21.31
CA PHE A 47 29.07 -4.46 21.28
C PHE A 47 28.72 -3.34 22.25
N LEU A 48 27.60 -3.45 22.98
CA LEU A 48 27.17 -2.51 24.02
C LEU A 48 27.46 -3.06 25.43
N GLU A 49 27.93 -4.30 25.55
CA GLU A 49 28.29 -4.87 26.83
C GLU A 49 29.59 -4.23 27.34
N PRO A 50 29.70 -3.94 28.68
CA PRO A 50 30.91 -3.40 29.24
C PRO A 50 32.06 -4.40 29.07
N GLY A 51 33.15 -3.94 28.43
CA GLY A 51 34.36 -4.75 28.30
C GLY A 51 35.02 -5.00 29.67
N GLU A 52 35.72 -6.09 29.78
CA GLU A 52 36.41 -6.49 31.02
C GLU A 52 37.54 -5.51 31.42
N ASN A 53 38.05 -4.73 30.46
CA ASN A 53 39.09 -3.74 30.69
C ASN A 53 39.00 -2.57 29.68
N MET A 54 39.69 -1.44 29.97
CA MET A 54 39.69 -0.22 29.16
C MET A 54 40.14 -0.46 27.71
N ALA A 55 41.09 -1.34 27.47
CA ALA A 55 41.60 -1.64 26.13
C ALA A 55 40.52 -2.31 25.25
N GLN A 56 39.74 -3.24 25.82
CA GLN A 56 38.61 -3.86 25.13
C GLN A 56 37.49 -2.87 24.86
N LEU A 57 37.18 -1.97 25.79
CA LEU A 57 36.20 -0.91 25.58
C LEU A 57 36.58 -0.02 24.41
N LEU A 58 37.82 0.43 24.32
CA LEU A 58 38.32 1.27 23.21
C LEU A 58 38.25 0.53 21.87
N GLN A 59 38.58 -0.77 21.82
CA GLN A 59 38.47 -1.58 20.62
C GLN A 59 36.99 -1.73 20.14
N ILE A 60 36.07 -1.95 21.08
CA ILE A 60 34.64 -2.06 20.80
C ILE A 60 34.11 -0.75 20.27
N GLN A 61 34.48 0.39 20.86
CA GLN A 61 34.06 1.71 20.40
C GLN A 61 34.60 2.02 18.98
N ASP A 62 35.89 1.81 18.72
CA ASP A 62 36.48 2.01 17.38
C ASP A 62 35.81 1.12 16.34
N PHE A 63 35.52 -0.14 16.67
CA PHE A 63 34.79 -1.05 15.78
C PHE A 63 33.36 -0.56 15.51
N ALA A 64 32.63 -0.14 16.54
CA ALA A 64 31.26 0.37 16.41
C ALA A 64 31.23 1.65 15.55
N GLU A 65 32.20 2.55 15.72
CA GLU A 65 32.31 3.76 14.89
C GLU A 65 32.60 3.44 13.42
N ARG A 66 33.51 2.48 13.16
CA ARG A 66 33.80 2.03 11.78
C ARG A 66 32.59 1.38 11.14
N LEU A 67 31.88 0.52 11.85
CA LEU A 67 30.66 -0.11 11.38
C LEU A 67 29.59 0.94 11.06
N SER A 68 29.36 1.89 11.95
CA SER A 68 28.40 2.98 11.73
C SER A 68 28.74 3.81 10.49
N LYS A 69 30.04 4.15 10.30
CA LYS A 69 30.49 4.89 9.10
C LYS A 69 30.27 4.09 7.81
N GLU A 70 30.56 2.79 7.84
CA GLU A 70 30.37 1.91 6.69
C GLU A 70 28.88 1.78 6.32
N GLU A 71 28.02 1.54 7.30
CA GLU A 71 26.57 1.42 7.09
C GLU A 71 25.97 2.74 6.59
N ARG A 72 26.42 3.87 7.13
CA ARG A 72 25.99 5.20 6.62
C ARG A 72 26.43 5.42 5.18
N HIS A 73 27.63 5.04 4.81
CA HIS A 73 28.12 5.13 3.44
C HIS A 73 27.32 4.25 2.46
N LYS A 74 26.98 3.01 2.86
CA LYS A 74 26.08 2.14 2.09
C LYS A 74 24.70 2.77 1.92
N ALA A 75 24.15 3.38 2.97
CA ALA A 75 22.89 4.09 2.93
C ALA A 75 22.92 5.28 1.95
N GLU A 76 23.99 6.06 1.95
CA GLU A 76 24.16 7.17 1.01
C GLU A 76 24.18 6.69 -0.45
N ILE A 77 24.89 5.61 -0.75
CA ILE A 77 24.91 5.01 -2.10
C ILE A 77 23.50 4.59 -2.50
N LEU A 78 22.77 3.87 -1.65
CA LEU A 78 21.40 3.42 -1.90
C LEU A 78 20.44 4.58 -2.15
N LEU A 79 20.49 5.61 -1.30
CA LEU A 79 19.59 6.77 -1.43
C LEU A 79 19.92 7.60 -2.67
N ASN A 80 21.18 7.69 -3.06
CA ASN A 80 21.60 8.33 -4.33
C ASN A 80 21.13 7.53 -5.55
N GLU A 81 21.19 6.20 -5.53
CA GLU A 81 20.60 5.35 -6.57
C GLU A 81 19.09 5.59 -6.70
N ALA A 82 18.38 5.57 -5.58
CA ALA A 82 16.94 5.83 -5.54
C ALA A 82 16.59 7.23 -6.05
N THR A 83 17.41 8.24 -5.74
CA THR A 83 17.27 9.61 -6.26
C THR A 83 17.45 9.64 -7.76
N GLY A 84 18.45 8.92 -8.30
CA GLY A 84 18.67 8.78 -9.74
C GLY A 84 17.43 8.23 -10.45
N ILE A 85 16.85 7.15 -9.93
CA ILE A 85 15.64 6.53 -10.48
C ILE A 85 14.47 7.55 -10.55
N LEU A 86 14.22 8.29 -9.47
CA LEU A 86 13.14 9.28 -9.44
C LEU A 86 13.41 10.45 -10.37
N THR A 87 14.66 10.91 -10.44
CA THR A 87 15.07 12.03 -11.31
C THR A 87 14.95 11.67 -12.78
N GLU A 88 15.36 10.46 -13.17
CA GLU A 88 15.17 9.93 -14.52
C GLU A 88 13.69 9.82 -14.89
N ALA A 89 12.84 9.51 -13.95
CA ALA A 89 11.38 9.50 -14.11
C ALA A 89 10.77 10.92 -14.23
N GLY A 90 11.56 11.97 -13.94
CA GLY A 90 11.16 13.37 -14.08
C GLY A 90 10.75 14.07 -12.79
N ILE A 91 10.98 13.47 -11.63
CA ILE A 91 10.80 14.13 -10.33
C ILE A 91 12.00 15.09 -10.10
N PRO A 92 11.74 16.39 -9.85
CA PRO A 92 12.82 17.34 -9.62
C PRO A 92 13.65 16.99 -8.36
N PRO A 93 14.99 17.08 -8.39
CA PRO A 93 15.83 16.78 -7.22
C PRO A 93 15.46 17.57 -5.96
N LYS A 94 15.00 18.82 -6.11
CA LYS A 94 14.54 19.66 -5.00
C LYS A 94 13.30 19.10 -4.27
N ASN A 95 12.57 18.18 -4.89
CA ASN A 95 11.41 17.50 -4.33
C ASN A 95 11.77 16.16 -3.67
N ILE A 96 13.05 15.82 -3.58
CA ILE A 96 13.54 14.57 -3.00
C ILE A 96 14.42 14.91 -1.81
N ARG A 97 14.10 14.38 -0.64
CA ARG A 97 14.88 14.51 0.59
C ARG A 97 15.40 13.16 1.03
N LEU A 98 16.67 13.11 1.43
CA LEU A 98 17.33 11.89 1.91
C LEU A 98 17.33 11.91 3.44
N LEU A 99 16.83 10.83 4.04
CA LEU A 99 16.79 10.63 5.48
C LEU A 99 17.56 9.36 5.83
N ILE A 100 18.66 9.52 6.58
CA ILE A 100 19.42 8.43 7.17
C ILE A 100 19.29 8.57 8.68
N GLU A 101 18.57 7.63 9.29
CA GLU A 101 18.21 7.71 10.69
C GLU A 101 18.63 6.46 11.47
N GLU A 102 18.90 6.64 12.75
CA GLU A 102 19.20 5.55 13.65
C GLU A 102 17.90 5.01 14.28
N PRO A 103 17.78 3.68 14.47
CA PRO A 103 16.55 3.12 15.01
C PRO A 103 16.39 3.46 16.50
N SER A 104 15.39 4.24 16.85
CA SER A 104 15.07 4.52 18.26
C SER A 104 14.47 3.33 19.00
N ALA A 105 13.69 2.49 18.31
CA ALA A 105 13.00 1.33 18.88
C ALA A 105 12.62 0.28 17.82
N GLY A 106 13.45 0.14 16.77
CA GLY A 106 13.22 -0.74 15.62
C GLY A 106 12.48 -0.07 14.46
N VAL A 107 12.81 -0.51 13.24
CA VAL A 107 12.42 0.12 11.96
C VAL A 107 10.91 0.39 11.84
N SER A 108 10.07 -0.59 12.13
CA SER A 108 8.62 -0.43 12.00
C SER A 108 8.05 0.62 12.95
N ARG A 109 8.57 0.69 14.19
CA ARG A 109 8.12 1.69 15.18
C ARG A 109 8.57 3.08 14.76
N HIS A 110 9.78 3.22 14.24
CA HIS A 110 10.28 4.49 13.74
C HIS A 110 9.39 5.05 12.63
N ILE A 111 9.04 4.24 11.61
CA ILE A 111 8.10 4.63 10.54
C ILE A 111 6.73 5.06 11.10
N LEU A 112 6.21 4.33 12.10
CA LEU A 112 4.93 4.66 12.73
C LEU A 112 5.01 5.94 13.59
N THR A 113 6.15 6.27 14.15
CA THR A 113 6.37 7.55 14.84
C THR A 113 6.31 8.71 13.85
N LEU A 114 6.99 8.60 12.70
CA LEU A 114 6.93 9.60 11.63
C LEU A 114 5.50 9.80 11.08
N GLU A 115 4.70 8.73 11.00
CA GLU A 115 3.27 8.83 10.69
C GLU A 115 2.52 9.70 11.70
N GLN A 116 2.78 9.51 12.99
CA GLN A 116 2.09 10.24 14.07
C GLN A 116 2.47 11.71 14.15
N GLU A 117 3.68 12.08 13.73
CA GLU A 117 4.14 13.46 13.65
C GLU A 117 3.39 14.28 12.57
N GLY A 118 2.56 13.63 11.75
CA GLY A 118 1.61 14.28 10.86
C GLY A 118 2.21 14.95 9.63
N SER A 119 3.45 14.59 9.26
CA SER A 119 4.18 15.24 8.17
C SER A 119 3.95 14.63 6.80
N TYR A 120 3.25 13.49 6.70
CA TYR A 120 3.10 12.72 5.48
C TYR A 120 1.65 12.51 5.06
N ASP A 121 1.44 12.37 3.74
CA ASP A 121 0.14 12.04 3.13
C ASP A 121 0.07 10.55 2.74
N ALA A 122 1.21 9.88 2.58
CA ALA A 122 1.28 8.44 2.28
C ALA A 122 2.62 7.82 2.68
N ILE A 123 2.62 6.51 2.90
CA ILE A 123 3.82 5.69 3.10
C ILE A 123 3.91 4.67 1.97
N VAL A 124 5.11 4.48 1.41
CA VAL A 124 5.37 3.49 0.36
C VAL A 124 6.49 2.55 0.79
N LEU A 125 6.22 1.26 0.78
CA LEU A 125 7.16 0.22 1.19
C LEU A 125 7.21 -0.90 0.15
N GLY A 126 8.38 -1.52 0.01
CA GLY A 126 8.49 -2.81 -0.66
C GLY A 126 7.82 -3.91 0.16
N ARG A 127 7.30 -4.94 -0.49
CA ARG A 127 6.62 -6.05 0.18
C ARG A 127 7.55 -6.88 1.07
N HIS A 128 8.81 -7.06 0.66
CA HIS A 128 9.83 -7.84 1.34
C HIS A 128 11.07 -7.00 1.59
N GLY A 129 11.83 -7.31 2.63
CA GLY A 129 13.14 -6.72 2.90
C GLY A 129 14.28 -7.70 2.52
N MET A 130 15.52 -7.31 2.85
CA MET A 130 16.74 -8.08 2.54
C MET A 130 16.78 -9.48 3.17
N SER A 131 16.07 -9.71 4.27
CA SER A 131 16.06 -10.99 5.01
C SER A 131 15.02 -12.00 4.49
N ALA A 132 14.22 -11.65 3.50
CA ALA A 132 13.17 -12.55 3.01
C ALA A 132 13.73 -13.53 1.97
N VAL A 133 13.81 -14.80 2.33
CA VAL A 133 13.84 -15.90 1.37
C VAL A 133 12.56 -15.82 0.54
N GLU A 134 12.65 -16.01 -0.78
CA GLU A 134 11.60 -15.81 -1.82
C GLU A 134 10.23 -16.48 -1.59
N THR A 135 9.89 -16.84 -0.40
CA THR A 135 8.64 -17.48 -0.05
C THR A 135 7.57 -16.45 0.32
N PHE A 136 6.38 -16.68 -0.14
CA PHE A 136 5.02 -16.13 0.02
C PHE A 136 4.73 -15.16 1.21
N LEU A 137 5.67 -14.87 2.09
CA LEU A 137 5.46 -14.11 3.32
C LEU A 137 5.84 -12.63 3.14
N MET A 138 5.00 -11.75 3.62
CA MET A 138 5.26 -10.31 3.72
C MET A 138 6.41 -10.05 4.70
N GLY A 139 7.27 -9.08 4.39
CA GLY A 139 8.36 -8.65 5.29
C GLY A 139 7.84 -8.20 6.65
N SER A 140 8.60 -8.47 7.69
CA SER A 140 8.18 -8.18 9.08
C SER A 140 7.93 -6.70 9.35
N VAL A 141 8.70 -5.80 8.73
CA VAL A 141 8.52 -4.34 8.83
C VAL A 141 7.21 -3.93 8.16
N THR A 142 7.03 -4.28 6.88
CA THR A 142 5.83 -3.96 6.09
C THR A 142 4.57 -4.51 6.77
N HIS A 143 4.63 -5.74 7.27
CA HIS A 143 3.51 -6.35 7.99
C HIS A 143 3.16 -5.58 9.29
N LYS A 144 4.16 -5.20 10.10
CA LYS A 144 3.92 -4.43 11.33
C LYS A 144 3.40 -3.04 11.04
N VAL A 145 3.96 -2.32 10.04
CA VAL A 145 3.48 -1.02 9.61
C VAL A 145 2.03 -1.15 9.14
N LEU A 146 1.71 -2.12 8.28
CA LEU A 146 0.37 -2.38 7.79
C LEU A 146 -0.65 -2.64 8.92
N GLN A 147 -0.24 -3.35 9.97
CA GLN A 147 -1.12 -3.62 11.12
C GLN A 147 -1.40 -2.38 11.99
N HIS A 148 -0.43 -1.47 12.11
CA HIS A 148 -0.49 -0.40 13.12
C HIS A 148 -0.69 1.00 12.54
N THR A 149 -0.50 1.21 11.23
CA THR A 149 -0.87 2.47 10.54
C THR A 149 -2.33 2.82 10.79
N LYS A 150 -2.64 4.06 11.19
CA LYS A 150 -3.99 4.48 11.58
C LYS A 150 -4.57 5.60 10.75
N GLY A 151 -3.76 6.43 10.14
CA GLY A 151 -4.20 7.67 9.49
C GLY A 151 -3.80 7.78 8.02
N LEU A 152 -2.68 7.18 7.62
CA LEU A 152 -2.13 7.32 6.28
C LEU A 152 -2.43 6.09 5.40
N PRO A 153 -2.62 6.30 4.09
CA PRO A 153 -2.58 5.20 3.14
C PRO A 153 -1.17 4.61 3.09
N LEU A 154 -1.11 3.27 3.12
CA LEU A 154 0.11 2.51 2.95
C LEU A 154 0.10 1.82 1.59
N CYS A 155 1.08 2.12 0.75
CA CYS A 155 1.33 1.42 -0.49
C CYS A 155 2.35 0.31 -0.28
N VAL A 156 1.98 -0.92 -0.62
CA VAL A 156 2.88 -2.08 -0.61
C VAL A 156 3.15 -2.48 -2.05
N VAL A 157 4.40 -2.39 -2.47
CA VAL A 157 4.82 -2.67 -3.84
C VAL A 157 5.44 -4.06 -3.95
N HIS A 158 4.98 -4.84 -4.91
CA HIS A 158 5.52 -6.15 -5.22
C HIS A 158 5.82 -6.29 -6.72
N GLY A 159 7.04 -6.72 -7.04
CA GLY A 159 7.46 -7.01 -8.39
C GLY A 159 7.62 -5.78 -9.30
N LYS A 160 7.56 -6.02 -10.62
CA LYS A 160 7.70 -4.98 -11.65
C LYS A 160 6.32 -4.54 -12.13
N ILE A 161 6.03 -3.26 -12.01
CA ILE A 161 4.73 -2.69 -12.39
C ILE A 161 4.89 -1.90 -13.69
N GLU A 162 4.14 -2.31 -14.72
CA GLU A 162 4.21 -1.73 -16.06
C GLU A 162 2.88 -1.14 -16.53
N SER A 163 1.84 -1.20 -15.71
CA SER A 163 0.51 -0.70 -16.04
C SER A 163 0.10 0.48 -15.16
N ARG A 164 -0.47 1.51 -15.78
CA ARG A 164 -1.05 2.68 -15.11
C ARG A 164 -2.55 2.53 -14.84
N LYS A 165 -3.08 1.31 -14.87
CA LYS A 165 -4.47 1.03 -14.55
C LYS A 165 -4.63 0.81 -13.04
N LEU A 166 -5.65 1.44 -12.47
CA LEU A 166 -5.99 1.36 -11.05
C LEU A 166 -7.33 0.64 -10.87
N LEU A 167 -7.32 -0.46 -10.12
CA LEU A 167 -8.52 -1.15 -9.67
C LEU A 167 -8.91 -0.66 -8.27
N VAL A 168 -10.17 -0.27 -8.11
CA VAL A 168 -10.71 0.32 -6.87
C VAL A 168 -11.88 -0.51 -6.38
N PRO A 169 -11.63 -1.60 -5.62
CA PRO A 169 -12.72 -2.35 -4.99
C PRO A 169 -13.40 -1.53 -3.90
N ILE A 170 -14.72 -1.39 -3.99
CA ILE A 170 -15.55 -0.71 -2.99
C ILE A 170 -16.67 -1.61 -2.47
N ASP A 171 -17.12 -1.30 -1.27
CA ASP A 171 -18.30 -1.86 -0.65
C ASP A 171 -19.14 -0.75 -0.01
N SER A 172 -20.27 -1.08 0.61
CA SER A 172 -21.13 -0.09 1.28
C SER A 172 -20.57 0.41 2.63
N SER A 173 -19.31 0.13 2.97
CA SER A 173 -18.69 0.64 4.20
C SER A 173 -18.30 2.11 4.09
N PRO A 174 -18.22 2.83 5.23
CA PRO A 174 -17.71 4.20 5.24
C PRO A 174 -16.29 4.36 4.71
N ASN A 175 -15.48 3.29 4.71
CA ASN A 175 -14.13 3.30 4.17
C ASN A 175 -14.09 3.48 2.66
N SER A 176 -15.12 3.05 1.93
CA SER A 176 -15.18 3.24 0.47
C SER A 176 -15.11 4.71 0.07
N LYS A 177 -15.72 5.61 0.84
CA LYS A 177 -15.60 7.06 0.61
C LYS A 177 -14.15 7.54 0.78
N ARG A 178 -13.45 7.09 1.84
CA ARG A 178 -12.03 7.43 2.05
C ARG A 178 -11.14 6.91 0.92
N VAL A 179 -11.42 5.70 0.44
CA VAL A 179 -10.72 5.15 -0.73
C VAL A 179 -10.90 6.06 -1.94
N LEU A 180 -12.13 6.51 -2.23
CA LEU A 180 -12.39 7.42 -3.34
C LEU A 180 -11.71 8.79 -3.16
N ASP A 181 -11.62 9.33 -1.94
CA ASP A 181 -10.87 10.55 -1.66
C ASP A 181 -9.37 10.37 -1.99
N HIS A 182 -8.79 9.22 -1.62
CA HIS A 182 -7.39 8.92 -1.94
C HIS A 182 -7.16 8.61 -3.43
N VAL A 183 -8.15 8.03 -4.12
CA VAL A 183 -8.10 7.89 -5.59
C VAL A 183 -8.03 9.26 -6.25
N ALA A 184 -8.91 10.18 -5.88
CA ALA A 184 -8.90 11.54 -6.41
C ALA A 184 -7.56 12.26 -6.11
N TRP A 185 -7.06 12.12 -4.87
CA TRP A 185 -5.75 12.65 -4.48
C TRP A 185 -4.62 12.08 -5.35
N LEU A 186 -4.55 10.76 -5.52
CA LEU A 186 -3.50 10.11 -6.31
C LEU A 186 -3.55 10.57 -7.77
N LEU A 187 -4.74 10.61 -8.36
CA LEU A 187 -4.92 11.00 -9.76
C LEU A 187 -4.58 12.46 -10.04
N ALA A 188 -4.78 13.35 -9.07
CA ALA A 188 -4.37 14.75 -9.18
C ALA A 188 -2.85 14.92 -9.34
N GLU A 189 -2.06 13.96 -8.79
CA GLU A 189 -0.60 14.02 -8.81
C GLU A 189 0.05 13.10 -9.87
N THR A 190 -0.68 12.09 -10.37
CA THR A 190 -0.09 11.06 -11.25
C THR A 190 -0.33 11.30 -12.75
N GLY A 191 -1.15 12.25 -13.12
CA GLY A 191 -1.60 12.41 -14.51
C GLY A 191 -2.54 11.28 -14.96
N PRO A 192 -2.81 11.12 -16.26
CA PRO A 192 -3.87 10.23 -16.74
C PRO A 192 -3.64 8.76 -16.36
N MET A 193 -4.58 8.20 -15.63
CA MET A 193 -4.69 6.77 -15.30
C MET A 193 -6.08 6.26 -15.65
N GLU A 194 -6.18 5.01 -16.08
CA GLU A 194 -7.47 4.33 -16.20
C GLU A 194 -7.90 3.79 -14.84
N VAL A 195 -9.09 4.13 -14.40
CA VAL A 195 -9.64 3.70 -13.10
C VAL A 195 -10.82 2.78 -13.32
N ALA A 196 -10.82 1.62 -12.68
CA ALA A 196 -12.00 0.77 -12.62
C ALA A 196 -12.49 0.67 -11.17
N ILE A 197 -13.70 1.16 -10.94
CA ILE A 197 -14.39 0.99 -9.66
C ILE A 197 -15.08 -0.36 -9.71
N LEU A 198 -14.74 -1.27 -8.81
CA LEU A 198 -15.22 -2.63 -8.76
C LEU A 198 -16.09 -2.85 -7.52
N HIS A 199 -17.28 -3.43 -7.71
CA HIS A 199 -18.02 -4.05 -6.62
C HIS A 199 -18.16 -5.54 -6.88
N VAL A 200 -17.86 -6.36 -5.85
CA VAL A 200 -18.06 -7.80 -5.89
C VAL A 200 -19.29 -8.13 -5.05
N VAL A 201 -20.35 -8.57 -5.70
CA VAL A 201 -21.60 -8.95 -5.03
C VAL A 201 -21.34 -10.22 -4.23
N ALA A 202 -21.20 -10.08 -2.91
CA ALA A 202 -21.05 -11.24 -2.04
C ALA A 202 -22.30 -12.14 -2.14
N PRO A 203 -22.15 -13.46 -2.22
CA PRO A 203 -23.29 -14.39 -2.29
C PRO A 203 -23.95 -14.50 -0.92
N LEU A 204 -24.55 -13.41 -0.43
CA LEU A 204 -25.25 -13.35 0.86
C LEU A 204 -26.42 -14.36 0.91
N ILE A 205 -27.04 -14.61 -0.24
CA ILE A 205 -28.25 -15.41 -0.34
C ILE A 205 -27.97 -16.93 -0.36
N ALA A 206 -26.83 -17.33 -0.93
CA ALA A 206 -26.52 -18.76 -1.11
C ALA A 206 -25.90 -19.42 0.14
N ARG A 207 -25.30 -18.64 1.04
CA ARG A 207 -24.46 -19.17 2.12
C ARG A 207 -25.17 -19.27 3.48
N GLU A 208 -26.09 -18.38 3.77
CA GLU A 208 -26.67 -18.29 5.13
C GLU A 208 -28.04 -18.96 5.28
N MET A 209 -28.81 -19.16 4.20
CA MET A 209 -30.16 -19.71 4.27
C MET A 209 -30.58 -20.55 3.04
N PRO A 210 -29.82 -21.56 2.61
CA PRO A 210 -30.17 -22.30 1.37
C PRO A 210 -31.55 -22.99 1.45
N LEU A 211 -31.99 -23.42 2.62
CA LEU A 211 -33.27 -24.12 2.82
C LEU A 211 -34.49 -23.19 2.76
N ILE A 212 -34.36 -21.92 3.18
CA ILE A 212 -35.47 -20.96 3.15
C ILE A 212 -35.82 -20.55 1.72
N TRP A 213 -34.81 -20.48 0.84
CA TRP A 213 -35.02 -20.05 -0.56
C TRP A 213 -35.64 -21.12 -1.46
N THR A 214 -35.57 -22.41 -1.09
CA THR A 214 -36.13 -23.49 -1.89
C THR A 214 -37.67 -23.40 -2.02
N GLY A 215 -38.34 -22.78 -1.05
CA GLY A 215 -39.80 -22.58 -1.08
C GLY A 215 -40.28 -21.24 -1.63
N LEU A 216 -39.37 -20.28 -1.90
CA LEU A 216 -39.74 -18.88 -2.20
C LEU A 216 -38.96 -18.31 -3.41
N PRO A 217 -39.08 -18.92 -4.61
CA PRO A 217 -38.27 -18.52 -5.76
C PRO A 217 -38.53 -17.07 -6.23
N LYS A 218 -39.76 -16.57 -6.14
CA LYS A 218 -40.10 -15.18 -6.51
C LYS A 218 -39.49 -14.18 -5.52
N LEU A 219 -39.50 -14.47 -4.24
CA LEU A 219 -38.88 -13.60 -3.25
C LEU A 219 -37.37 -13.58 -3.42
N ARG A 220 -36.75 -14.73 -3.69
CA ARG A 220 -35.33 -14.83 -3.99
C ARG A 220 -34.93 -13.94 -5.16
N SER A 221 -35.62 -14.06 -6.31
CA SER A 221 -35.31 -13.25 -7.49
C SER A 221 -35.49 -11.75 -7.23
N THR A 222 -36.53 -11.37 -6.47
CA THR A 222 -36.74 -9.96 -6.07
C THR A 222 -35.61 -9.42 -5.21
N VAL A 223 -35.13 -10.21 -4.24
CA VAL A 223 -34.03 -9.81 -3.38
C VAL A 223 -32.70 -9.76 -4.14
N GLU A 224 -32.45 -10.75 -5.02
CA GLU A 224 -31.25 -10.76 -5.88
C GLU A 224 -31.24 -9.53 -6.83
N GLN A 225 -32.38 -9.18 -7.43
CA GLN A 225 -32.46 -8.00 -8.28
C GLN A 225 -32.19 -6.71 -7.49
N ARG A 226 -32.80 -6.57 -6.32
CA ARG A 226 -32.58 -5.41 -5.46
C ARG A 226 -31.12 -5.24 -5.04
N VAL A 227 -30.44 -6.33 -4.71
CA VAL A 227 -28.99 -6.28 -4.38
C VAL A 227 -28.16 -5.82 -5.58
N LEU A 228 -28.54 -6.20 -6.80
CA LEU A 228 -27.87 -5.73 -8.02
C LEU A 228 -28.13 -4.27 -8.27
N ASP A 229 -29.40 -3.82 -8.15
CA ASP A 229 -29.78 -2.42 -8.34
C ASP A 229 -29.05 -1.51 -7.32
N ASP A 230 -29.04 -1.89 -6.03
CA ASP A 230 -28.33 -1.16 -4.98
C ASP A 230 -26.80 -1.08 -5.27
N ALA A 231 -26.21 -2.14 -5.85
CA ALA A 231 -24.81 -2.19 -6.21
C ALA A 231 -24.50 -1.27 -7.43
N GLU A 232 -25.36 -1.27 -8.44
CA GLU A 232 -25.23 -0.38 -9.60
C GLU A 232 -25.37 1.09 -9.20
N ASP A 233 -26.32 1.42 -8.33
CA ASP A 233 -26.48 2.76 -7.77
C ASP A 233 -25.23 3.20 -6.99
N MET A 234 -24.65 2.34 -6.16
CA MET A 234 -23.41 2.60 -5.43
C MET A 234 -22.24 2.89 -6.40
N LEU A 235 -22.08 2.09 -7.45
CA LEU A 235 -21.05 2.30 -8.47
C LEU A 235 -21.26 3.62 -9.23
N SER A 236 -22.49 3.96 -9.58
CA SER A 236 -22.85 5.22 -10.22
C SER A 236 -22.53 6.42 -9.33
N GLN A 237 -22.89 6.36 -8.05
CA GLN A 237 -22.56 7.38 -7.05
C GLN A 237 -21.05 7.55 -6.89
N ALA A 238 -20.30 6.45 -6.84
CA ALA A 238 -18.85 6.48 -6.73
C ALA A 238 -18.19 7.13 -7.96
N LYS A 239 -18.70 6.85 -9.16
CA LYS A 239 -18.23 7.49 -10.39
C LYS A 239 -18.52 8.99 -10.37
N THR A 240 -19.73 9.40 -10.00
CA THR A 240 -20.12 10.82 -9.85
C THR A 240 -19.22 11.50 -8.83
N TYR A 241 -18.97 10.86 -7.69
CA TYR A 241 -18.11 11.38 -6.62
C TYR A 241 -16.68 11.69 -7.09
N LEU A 242 -16.08 10.81 -7.91
CA LEU A 242 -14.75 11.06 -8.49
C LEU A 242 -14.81 12.16 -9.57
N THR A 243 -15.85 12.19 -10.38
CA THR A 243 -16.02 13.22 -11.43
C THR A 243 -16.15 14.62 -10.84
N GLU A 244 -16.85 14.77 -9.72
CA GLU A 244 -16.96 16.03 -8.96
C GLU A 244 -15.61 16.47 -8.33
N ARG A 245 -14.59 15.61 -8.35
CA ARG A 245 -13.22 15.86 -7.89
C ARG A 245 -12.22 15.95 -9.05
N ASP A 246 -12.66 16.40 -10.18
CA ASP A 246 -11.86 16.63 -11.38
C ASP A 246 -11.25 15.37 -12.01
N VAL A 247 -11.72 14.16 -11.65
CA VAL A 247 -11.32 12.94 -12.34
C VAL A 247 -12.14 12.81 -13.63
N PRO A 248 -11.49 12.74 -14.81
CA PRO A 248 -12.21 12.69 -16.06
C PRO A 248 -13.13 11.48 -16.17
N ALA A 249 -14.43 11.71 -16.44
CA ALA A 249 -15.45 10.66 -16.49
C ALA A 249 -15.12 9.53 -17.50
N PHE A 250 -14.42 9.85 -18.59
CA PHE A 250 -14.00 8.87 -19.60
C PHE A 250 -12.89 7.93 -19.12
N SER A 251 -12.13 8.31 -18.10
CA SER A 251 -11.10 7.46 -17.47
C SER A 251 -11.66 6.50 -16.43
N ILE A 252 -12.93 6.67 -16.04
CA ILE A 252 -13.57 5.88 -14.97
C ILE A 252 -14.51 4.85 -15.59
N LYS A 253 -14.20 3.57 -15.35
CA LYS A 253 -15.08 2.43 -15.65
C LYS A 253 -15.69 1.92 -14.33
N THR A 254 -16.91 1.40 -14.42
CA THR A 254 -17.56 0.70 -13.30
C THR A 254 -17.69 -0.78 -13.65
N ARG A 255 -17.47 -1.66 -12.70
CA ARG A 255 -17.59 -3.09 -12.86
C ARG A 255 -18.35 -3.71 -11.69
N LEU A 256 -19.30 -4.55 -12.01
CA LEU A 256 -20.06 -5.35 -11.06
C LEU A 256 -19.75 -6.81 -11.32
N GLU A 257 -19.11 -7.48 -10.36
CA GLU A 257 -18.69 -8.87 -10.51
C GLU A 257 -19.43 -9.78 -9.53
N LYS A 258 -19.79 -10.97 -10.02
CA LYS A 258 -20.28 -12.06 -9.17
C LYS A 258 -19.10 -13.01 -8.92
N PRO A 259 -18.87 -13.45 -7.65
CA PRO A 259 -17.78 -14.35 -7.38
C PRO A 259 -17.88 -15.63 -8.21
N SER A 260 -16.96 -15.85 -9.13
CA SER A 260 -16.81 -17.12 -9.86
C SER A 260 -16.04 -18.15 -9.03
N THR A 261 -15.26 -17.70 -8.07
CA THR A 261 -14.51 -18.48 -7.08
C THR A 261 -15.00 -18.14 -5.67
N PRO A 262 -14.86 -19.05 -4.69
CA PRO A 262 -15.36 -18.77 -3.34
C PRO A 262 -14.57 -17.63 -2.66
N GLY A 263 -15.12 -16.41 -2.73
CA GLY A 263 -14.70 -15.27 -1.95
C GLY A 263 -14.40 -13.99 -2.73
N VAL A 264 -14.54 -12.86 -2.05
CA VAL A 264 -14.37 -11.52 -2.62
C VAL A 264 -12.91 -11.25 -3.02
N ALA A 265 -11.93 -11.60 -2.18
CA ALA A 265 -10.52 -11.32 -2.47
C ALA A 265 -10.00 -12.07 -3.72
N PRO A 266 -10.27 -13.38 -3.93
CA PRO A 266 -9.90 -14.06 -5.16
C PRO A 266 -10.52 -13.43 -6.41
N THR A 267 -11.77 -12.98 -6.35
CA THR A 267 -12.44 -12.30 -7.48
C THR A 267 -11.76 -10.97 -7.81
N ILE A 268 -11.41 -10.16 -6.80
CA ILE A 268 -10.68 -8.91 -7.00
C ILE A 268 -9.31 -9.17 -7.63
N LEU A 269 -8.57 -10.17 -7.14
CA LEU A 269 -7.25 -10.53 -7.66
C LEU A 269 -7.32 -11.06 -9.10
N HIS A 270 -8.33 -11.88 -9.40
CA HIS A 270 -8.58 -12.38 -10.76
C HIS A 270 -8.85 -11.21 -11.71
N GLU A 271 -9.76 -10.31 -11.34
CA GLU A 271 -10.05 -9.10 -12.14
C GLU A 271 -8.81 -8.22 -12.31
N ALA A 272 -7.98 -8.10 -11.26
CA ALA A 272 -6.75 -7.32 -11.33
C ALA A 272 -5.75 -7.88 -12.35
N VAL A 273 -5.64 -9.21 -12.43
CA VAL A 273 -4.76 -9.91 -13.39
C VAL A 273 -5.33 -9.83 -14.80
N GLU A 274 -6.59 -10.24 -15.00
CA GLU A 274 -7.23 -10.26 -16.32
C GLU A 274 -7.35 -8.86 -16.95
N GLY A 275 -7.61 -7.85 -16.13
CA GLY A 275 -7.67 -6.45 -16.56
C GLY A 275 -6.30 -5.78 -16.71
N ALA A 276 -5.21 -6.48 -16.39
CA ALA A 276 -3.84 -5.96 -16.37
C ALA A 276 -3.72 -4.65 -15.55
N TYR A 277 -4.28 -4.65 -14.33
CA TYR A 277 -4.16 -3.52 -13.42
C TYR A 277 -2.80 -3.55 -12.72
N GLY A 278 -2.07 -2.43 -12.77
CA GLY A 278 -0.79 -2.28 -12.07
C GLY A 278 -0.96 -1.88 -10.60
N SER A 279 -2.14 -1.40 -10.23
CA SER A 279 -2.40 -0.94 -8.86
C SER A 279 -3.79 -1.35 -8.40
N ILE A 280 -3.92 -1.68 -7.11
CA ILE A 280 -5.19 -1.88 -6.42
C ILE A 280 -5.25 -0.88 -5.27
N MET A 281 -6.35 -0.13 -5.12
CA MET A 281 -6.59 0.72 -3.95
C MET A 281 -7.81 0.24 -3.19
N ILE A 282 -7.63 -0.18 -1.94
CA ILE A 282 -8.65 -0.82 -1.13
C ILE A 282 -8.69 -0.27 0.28
N GLY A 283 -9.88 -0.23 0.86
CA GLY A 283 -10.07 0.11 2.27
C GLY A 283 -9.47 -0.95 3.19
N ARG A 284 -8.90 -0.51 4.30
CA ARG A 284 -8.33 -1.39 5.32
C ARG A 284 -9.35 -2.36 5.92
N ARG A 285 -10.60 -1.92 6.07
CA ARG A 285 -11.74 -2.69 6.59
C ARG A 285 -12.96 -2.50 5.69
N GLY A 286 -13.75 -3.54 5.53
CA GLY A 286 -15.04 -3.51 4.85
C GLY A 286 -16.21 -3.63 5.84
N ILE A 287 -17.35 -4.12 5.38
CA ILE A 287 -18.63 -4.23 6.11
C ILE A 287 -18.51 -5.12 7.35
N SER A 288 -17.70 -6.17 7.31
CA SER A 288 -17.56 -7.11 8.45
C SER A 288 -16.76 -6.49 9.60
N ARG A 289 -17.45 -5.83 10.54
CA ARG A 289 -16.89 -5.25 11.75
C ARG A 289 -16.65 -6.32 12.82
N THR A 290 -15.68 -7.19 12.67
CA THR A 290 -15.15 -7.95 13.79
C THR A 290 -14.07 -7.12 14.47
N GLU A 291 -14.37 -6.56 15.64
CA GLU A 291 -13.48 -5.69 16.44
C GLU A 291 -12.14 -6.34 16.80
N ARG A 292 -12.02 -7.66 16.67
CA ARG A 292 -10.82 -8.44 17.01
C ARG A 292 -9.69 -8.37 15.98
N PHE A 293 -9.93 -7.93 14.74
CA PHE A 293 -8.91 -7.88 13.71
C PHE A 293 -8.60 -6.44 13.31
N LEU A 294 -7.36 -6.03 13.52
CA LEU A 294 -6.84 -4.72 13.11
C LEU A 294 -6.85 -4.51 11.59
N PHE A 295 -6.96 -5.60 10.81
CA PHE A 295 -6.91 -5.60 9.36
C PHE A 295 -7.98 -6.53 8.76
N GLY A 296 -8.70 -6.08 7.72
CA GLY A 296 -9.79 -6.83 7.09
C GLY A 296 -9.29 -8.08 6.36
N SER A 297 -10.08 -9.16 6.37
CA SER A 297 -9.71 -10.43 5.73
C SER A 297 -9.50 -10.32 4.23
N VAL A 298 -10.30 -9.51 3.53
CA VAL A 298 -10.17 -9.26 2.08
C VAL A 298 -8.89 -8.51 1.78
N SER A 299 -8.67 -7.36 2.44
CA SER A 299 -7.50 -6.53 2.25
C SER A 299 -6.21 -7.27 2.58
N ASN A 300 -6.21 -8.06 3.67
CA ASN A 300 -5.06 -8.87 4.05
C ASN A 300 -4.70 -9.90 2.94
N LYS A 301 -5.71 -10.62 2.41
CA LYS A 301 -5.48 -11.56 1.31
C LYS A 301 -4.95 -10.88 0.06
N ILE A 302 -5.49 -9.71 -0.30
CA ILE A 302 -5.04 -8.97 -1.48
C ILE A 302 -3.58 -8.57 -1.32
N VAL A 303 -3.19 -7.94 -0.21
CA VAL A 303 -1.80 -7.54 0.02
C VAL A 303 -0.85 -8.75 0.04
N GLN A 304 -1.29 -9.90 0.57
CA GLN A 304 -0.47 -11.11 0.60
C GLN A 304 -0.35 -11.81 -0.75
N GLN A 305 -1.34 -11.73 -1.63
CA GLN A 305 -1.43 -12.53 -2.85
C GLN A 305 -1.20 -11.75 -4.14
N ALA A 306 -1.34 -10.41 -4.12
CA ALA A 306 -1.04 -9.58 -5.28
C ALA A 306 0.40 -9.81 -5.76
N ARG A 307 0.60 -9.91 -7.07
CA ARG A 307 1.91 -10.09 -7.73
C ARG A 307 2.04 -9.05 -8.82
N ASP A 308 3.23 -8.48 -8.95
CA ASP A 308 3.55 -7.44 -9.94
C ASP A 308 2.55 -6.26 -9.92
N MET A 309 2.16 -5.87 -8.71
CA MET A 309 1.18 -4.84 -8.43
C MET A 309 1.55 -4.03 -7.21
N ALA A 310 1.08 -2.78 -7.16
CA ALA A 310 1.06 -1.96 -5.97
C ALA A 310 -0.31 -2.07 -5.28
N VAL A 311 -0.33 -2.31 -3.99
CA VAL A 311 -1.57 -2.35 -3.20
C VAL A 311 -1.57 -1.18 -2.23
N TRP A 312 -2.46 -0.22 -2.48
CA TRP A 312 -2.74 0.91 -1.60
C TRP A 312 -3.82 0.51 -0.59
N VAL A 313 -3.48 0.54 0.67
CA VAL A 313 -4.39 0.26 1.78
C VAL A 313 -4.74 1.55 2.49
N VAL A 314 -6.01 1.95 2.43
CA VAL A 314 -6.56 3.19 3.00
C VAL A 314 -7.22 2.90 4.35
N SER A 315 -6.87 3.65 5.39
CA SER A 315 -7.35 3.49 6.77
C SER A 315 -8.58 4.32 7.10
#